data_ad72f8ed329c5f2cb2982c261eaf5f83
#
_entry.id   ad72f8ed329c5f2cb2982c261eaf5f83
#
_cell.length_a   1.000
_cell.length_b   1.000
_cell.length_c   1.000
_cell.angle_alpha   90.00
_cell.angle_beta   90.00
_cell.angle_gamma   90.00
#
_symmetry.space_group_name_H-M   'P 1'
#
loop_
_entity.id
_entity.type
_entity.pdbx_description
1 polymer ?
#
loop_
_entity_poly.entity_id
_entity_poly.type
_entity_poly.pdbx_seq_one_letter_code
_entity_poly.pdbx_strand_id
1 'polypeptide(L)'
;MNKYKKLIELIEDNGLEIQSKECYDSRSAWTGKNLWIVDKKERNKIFDLSGNGYCFHDTKVEEAIEEVEKYLSLKNMNTFDDFKKWVDKNAKPQK
;
A
#
# COMPACT_ATOMS: atom_id res chain seq x y z
N MET A 1 1.90 -16.09 10.35
CA MET A 1 0.74 -15.22 10.12
C MET A 1 0.46 -15.10 8.63
N ASN A 2 -0.80 -15.16 8.25
CA ASN A 2 -1.21 -15.01 6.84
C ASN A 2 -0.99 -13.56 6.39
N LYS A 3 -0.30 -13.37 5.28
CA LYS A 3 0.00 -12.02 4.76
C LYS A 3 -1.25 -11.22 4.41
N TYR A 4 -2.30 -11.90 3.95
CA TYR A 4 -3.55 -11.24 3.62
C TYR A 4 -4.22 -10.66 4.86
N LYS A 5 -4.22 -11.44 5.93
CA LYS A 5 -4.78 -11.01 7.20
C LYS A 5 -4.01 -9.81 7.76
N LYS A 6 -2.69 -9.84 7.66
CA LYS A 6 -1.85 -8.73 8.12
C LYS A 6 -2.18 -7.45 7.36
N LEU A 7 -2.33 -7.53 6.05
CA LEU A 7 -2.66 -6.36 5.23
C LEU A 7 -4.04 -5.81 5.62
N ILE A 8 -5.02 -6.68 5.78
CA ILE A 8 -6.37 -6.27 6.17
C ILE A 8 -6.36 -5.56 7.53
N GLU A 9 -5.63 -6.11 8.49
CA GLU A 9 -5.52 -5.49 9.81
C GLU A 9 -4.87 -4.10 9.74
N LEU A 10 -3.81 -3.96 8.94
CA LEU A 10 -3.17 -2.66 8.74
C LEU A 10 -4.15 -1.64 8.16
N ILE A 11 -4.94 -2.06 7.19
CA ILE A 11 -5.92 -1.20 6.54
C ILE A 11 -7.01 -0.78 7.51
N GLU A 12 -7.61 -1.74 8.21
CA GLU A 12 -8.73 -1.47 9.10
C GLU A 12 -8.33 -0.68 10.33
N ASP A 13 -7.16 -0.98 10.91
CA ASP A 13 -6.72 -0.37 12.15
C ASP A 13 -6.19 1.06 11.97
N ASN A 14 -5.91 1.46 10.74
CA ASN A 14 -5.25 2.74 10.47
C ASN A 14 -6.06 3.71 9.61
N GLY A 15 -7.34 3.45 9.44
CA GLY A 15 -8.22 4.34 8.69
C GLY A 15 -7.94 4.37 7.20
N LEU A 16 -7.51 3.25 6.67
CA LEU A 16 -7.27 3.09 5.25
C LEU A 16 -8.42 2.30 4.63
N GLU A 17 -8.47 2.24 3.31
CA GLU A 17 -9.45 1.41 2.63
C GLU A 17 -8.87 0.88 1.32
N ILE A 18 -9.43 -0.23 0.85
CA ILE A 18 -9.14 -0.75 -0.47
C ILE A 18 -10.27 -0.31 -1.39
N GLN A 19 -9.91 0.34 -2.48
CA GLN A 19 -10.86 0.70 -3.54
C GLN A 19 -10.65 -0.22 -4.72
N SER A 20 -11.71 -0.44 -5.48
CA SER A 20 -11.65 -1.32 -6.63
C SER A 20 -12.37 -0.71 -7.83
N LYS A 21 -11.91 -1.10 -9.01
CA LYS A 21 -12.56 -0.73 -10.26
C LYS A 21 -12.50 -1.93 -11.18
N GLU A 22 -13.62 -2.27 -11.79
CA GLU A 22 -13.64 -3.37 -12.74
C GLU A 22 -12.84 -3.02 -13.98
N CYS A 23 -12.08 -3.98 -14.47
CA CYS A 23 -11.34 -3.84 -15.70
C CYS A 23 -11.73 -4.95 -16.67
N TYR A 24 -11.68 -4.62 -17.95
CA TYR A 24 -12.06 -5.54 -19.01
C TYR A 24 -11.04 -5.48 -20.12
N ASP A 25 -10.56 -6.64 -20.53
CA ASP A 25 -9.64 -6.74 -21.67
C ASP A 25 -10.42 -7.33 -22.84
N SER A 26 -10.70 -6.48 -23.83
CA SER A 26 -11.47 -6.89 -25.00
C SER A 26 -10.75 -7.92 -25.87
N ARG A 27 -9.43 -7.97 -25.80
CA ARG A 27 -8.63 -8.89 -26.61
C ARG A 27 -8.78 -10.32 -26.14
N SER A 28 -8.83 -10.52 -24.82
CA SER A 28 -8.93 -11.86 -24.23
C SER A 28 -10.29 -12.14 -23.63
N ALA A 29 -11.23 -11.21 -23.73
CA ALA A 29 -12.57 -11.30 -23.14
C ALA A 29 -12.49 -11.60 -21.64
N TRP A 30 -11.51 -11.01 -20.98
CA TRP A 30 -11.22 -11.29 -19.58
C TRP A 30 -11.66 -10.12 -18.71
N THR A 31 -12.27 -10.43 -17.58
CA THR A 31 -12.71 -9.42 -16.62
C THR A 31 -12.03 -9.62 -15.28
N GLY A 32 -11.81 -8.54 -14.58
CA GLY A 32 -11.22 -8.59 -13.25
C GLY A 32 -11.37 -7.25 -12.54
N LYS A 33 -10.57 -7.04 -11.53
CA LYS A 33 -10.63 -5.80 -10.75
C LYS A 33 -9.26 -5.24 -10.50
N ASN A 34 -9.11 -3.94 -10.69
CA ASN A 34 -7.95 -3.20 -10.21
C ASN A 34 -8.20 -2.86 -8.75
N LEU A 35 -7.20 -3.02 -7.91
CA LEU A 35 -7.29 -2.75 -6.48
C LEU A 35 -6.18 -1.79 -6.08
N TRP A 36 -6.51 -0.84 -5.21
CA TRP A 36 -5.51 0.06 -4.65
C TRP A 36 -5.88 0.43 -3.22
N ILE A 37 -4.87 0.82 -2.46
CA ILE A 37 -5.03 1.20 -1.06
C ILE A 37 -4.97 2.72 -0.96
N VAL A 38 -5.96 3.32 -0.27
CA VAL A 38 -6.01 4.76 -0.08
C VAL A 38 -6.17 5.09 1.40
N ASP A 39 -5.74 6.29 1.75
CA ASP A 39 -6.00 6.86 3.07
C ASP A 39 -7.35 7.56 3.01
N LYS A 40 -8.31 7.12 3.82
CA LYS A 40 -9.65 7.70 3.83
C LYS A 40 -9.66 9.18 4.18
N LYS A 41 -8.81 9.57 5.11
CA LYS A 41 -8.77 10.94 5.61
C LYS A 41 -8.11 11.89 4.62
N GLU A 42 -6.96 11.50 4.11
CA GLU A 42 -6.18 12.32 3.19
C GLU A 42 -6.57 12.10 1.73
N ARG A 43 -7.27 11.01 1.45
CA ARG A 43 -7.68 10.61 0.09
C ARG A 43 -6.50 10.39 -0.85
N ASN A 44 -5.36 10.03 -0.29
CA ASN A 44 -4.16 9.71 -1.06
C ASN A 44 -4.09 8.24 -1.38
N LYS A 45 -3.70 7.95 -2.61
CA LYS A 45 -3.40 6.58 -3.01
C LYS A 45 -2.03 6.20 -2.45
N ILE A 46 -1.99 5.14 -1.67
CA ILE A 46 -0.76 4.67 -1.04
C ILE A 46 -0.05 3.65 -1.93
N PHE A 47 -0.79 2.69 -2.46
CA PHE A 47 -0.21 1.58 -3.21
C PHE A 47 -1.23 0.97 -4.14
N ASP A 48 -0.79 0.62 -5.34
CA ASP A 48 -1.63 -0.01 -6.35
C ASP A 48 -1.34 -1.51 -6.37
N LEU A 49 -2.31 -2.30 -5.94
CA LEU A 49 -2.18 -3.75 -5.87
C LEU A 49 -2.24 -4.42 -7.24
N SER A 50 -2.77 -3.71 -8.23
CA SER A 50 -2.92 -4.26 -9.59
C SER A 50 -1.67 -4.11 -10.44
N GLY A 51 -0.71 -3.32 -10.00
CA GLY A 51 0.47 -3.05 -10.81
C GLY A 51 0.11 -2.22 -12.04
N ASN A 52 0.50 -2.64 -13.20
CA ASN A 52 0.40 -1.85 -14.45
C ASN A 52 -1.01 -1.72 -15.02
N GLY A 53 -2.02 -1.61 -14.15
CA GLY A 53 -3.40 -1.46 -14.60
C GLY A 53 -4.11 -2.78 -14.90
N TYR A 54 -3.45 -3.88 -14.66
CA TYR A 54 -4.04 -5.21 -14.78
C TYR A 54 -4.62 -5.62 -13.44
N CYS A 55 -5.17 -6.81 -13.38
CA CYS A 55 -5.80 -7.27 -12.16
C CYS A 55 -4.83 -7.53 -11.02
N PHE A 56 -5.42 -7.63 -9.84
CA PHE A 56 -4.72 -7.93 -8.62
C PHE A 56 -3.78 -9.12 -8.76
N HIS A 57 -2.57 -8.95 -8.30
CA HIS A 57 -1.57 -10.00 -8.26
C HIS A 57 -1.21 -10.31 -6.82
N ASP A 58 -1.24 -11.58 -6.51
CA ASP A 58 -0.93 -12.09 -5.18
C ASP A 58 0.44 -11.63 -4.68
N THR A 59 1.41 -11.56 -5.57
CA THR A 59 2.76 -11.16 -5.24
C THR A 59 2.90 -9.73 -4.75
N LYS A 60 1.88 -8.90 -5.02
CA LYS A 60 1.90 -7.50 -4.60
C LYS A 60 1.53 -7.30 -3.15
N VAL A 61 0.99 -8.31 -2.49
CA VAL A 61 0.53 -8.16 -1.10
C VAL A 61 1.67 -7.84 -0.15
N GLU A 62 2.80 -8.51 -0.30
CA GLU A 62 3.95 -8.27 0.56
C GLU A 62 4.51 -6.86 0.36
N GLU A 63 4.60 -6.41 -0.90
CA GLU A 63 5.01 -5.05 -1.22
C GLU A 63 4.03 -4.04 -0.63
N ALA A 64 2.73 -4.33 -0.68
CA ALA A 64 1.71 -3.47 -0.12
C ALA A 64 1.88 -3.30 1.38
N ILE A 65 2.17 -4.39 2.08
CA ILE A 65 2.41 -4.34 3.53
C ILE A 65 3.58 -3.40 3.84
N GLU A 66 4.68 -3.55 3.13
CA GLU A 66 5.86 -2.71 3.32
C GLU A 66 5.55 -1.24 3.06
N GLU A 67 4.85 -0.94 1.97
CA GLU A 67 4.53 0.43 1.61
C GLU A 67 3.54 1.06 2.59
N VAL A 68 2.57 0.30 3.06
CA VAL A 68 1.62 0.80 4.05
C VAL A 68 2.33 1.09 5.38
N GLU A 69 3.19 0.19 5.83
CA GLU A 69 3.93 0.40 7.07
C GLU A 69 4.82 1.64 6.98
N LYS A 70 5.47 1.82 5.85
CA LYS A 70 6.31 2.98 5.58
C LYS A 70 5.49 4.27 5.58
N TYR A 71 4.36 4.26 4.91
CA TYR A 71 3.44 5.41 4.87
C TYR A 71 2.99 5.79 6.28
N LEU A 72 2.60 4.80 7.08
CA LEU A 72 2.13 5.05 8.44
C LEU A 72 3.24 5.61 9.33
N SER A 73 4.46 5.13 9.16
CA SER A 73 5.60 5.68 9.88
C SER A 73 5.81 7.15 9.55
N LEU A 74 5.73 7.51 8.27
CA LEU A 74 5.88 8.89 7.83
C LEU A 74 4.74 9.77 8.33
N LYS A 75 3.52 9.26 8.27
CA LYS A 75 2.34 9.99 8.70
C LYS A 75 2.36 10.32 10.18
N ASN A 76 2.94 9.44 11.00
CA ASN A 76 2.98 9.60 12.44
C ASN A 76 4.19 10.40 12.92
N MET A 77 4.99 10.95 12.02
CA MET A 77 6.11 11.81 12.40
C MET A 77 5.61 13.19 12.80
N ASN A 78 5.89 13.57 14.03
CA ASN A 78 5.46 14.85 14.56
C ASN A 78 6.62 15.77 14.94
N THR A 79 7.84 15.24 15.04
CA THR A 79 9.00 16.00 15.47
C THR A 79 10.21 15.69 14.61
N PHE A 80 11.22 16.54 14.71
CA PHE A 80 12.49 16.31 14.04
C PHE A 80 13.15 15.02 14.53
N ASP A 81 13.00 14.71 15.81
CA ASP A 81 13.54 13.48 16.38
C ASP A 81 12.93 12.24 15.74
N ASP A 82 11.62 12.27 15.50
CA ASP A 82 10.94 11.17 14.81
C ASP A 82 11.48 11.01 13.40
N PHE A 83 11.67 12.11 12.69
CA PHE A 83 12.25 12.09 11.36
C PHE A 83 13.66 11.52 11.37
N LYS A 84 14.48 11.95 12.34
CA LYS A 84 15.85 11.47 12.47
C LYS A 84 15.89 9.96 12.71
N LYS A 85 15.02 9.46 13.58
CA LYS A 85 14.92 8.03 13.84
C LYS A 85 14.53 7.27 12.59
N TRP A 86 13.60 7.81 11.83
CA TRP A 86 13.18 7.21 10.57
C TRP A 86 14.35 7.14 9.58
N VAL A 87 15.12 8.22 9.46
CA VAL A 87 16.29 8.27 8.58
C VAL A 87 17.32 7.23 8.99
N ASP A 88 17.62 7.13 10.28
CA ASP A 88 18.57 6.15 10.79
C ASP A 88 18.16 4.72 10.48
N LYS A 89 16.86 4.47 10.47
CA LYS A 89 16.34 3.13 10.20
C LYS A 89 16.26 2.81 8.70
N ASN A 90 15.92 3.78 7.87
CA ASN A 90 15.54 3.55 6.49
C ASN A 90 16.54 4.05 5.45
N ALA A 91 17.30 5.08 5.76
CA ALA A 91 18.27 5.61 4.81
C ALA A 91 19.44 4.64 4.64
N LYS A 92 19.83 4.43 3.39
CA LYS A 92 20.97 3.57 3.10
C LYS A 92 22.24 4.42 3.07
N PRO A 93 23.33 3.97 3.71
CA PRO A 93 24.58 4.72 3.65
C PRO A 93 25.09 4.77 2.22
N GLN A 94 25.56 5.92 1.83
CA GLN A 94 26.23 6.09 0.54
C GLN A 94 27.70 5.78 0.72
N LYS A 95 28.27 5.08 -0.23
CA LYS A 95 29.69 4.81 -0.25
C LYS A 95 30.33 5.57 -1.38
#